data_05a215d241c88f147a0b25abb367dc1c
#
_entry.id   05a215d241c88f147a0b25abb367dc1c
#
_cell.length_a   1.000
_cell.length_b   1.000
_cell.length_c   1.000
_cell.angle_alpha   90.00
_cell.angle_beta   90.00
_cell.angle_gamma   90.00
#
_symmetry.space_group_name_H-M   'P 1'
#
loop_
_entity.id
_entity.type
_entity.pdbx_description
1 polymer ?
#
loop_
_entity_poly.entity_id
_entity_poly.type
_entity_poly.pdbx_seq_one_letter_code
_entity_poly.pdbx_strand_id
1 'polypeptide(L)'
;METTYSDQANGGAFEQDIIPELTQIAQENEDFSGTDTQLNGGEVFPGSTWTMGAMFSQTSGLPLNVSSIGANDMDTQERFMPGLTTLGDILEENGYSQTLMIGSNARFGGRELYFADHGNYDIEDYNYAIEQGWIPSDYSVWWGYEDQKLFQFAENKLQELSTQDQPFNLTLLTVDTHFEDGYVCDLCQDEFGEQYADVMACSSRQVAEFISWIQQQDFYSNTTIVISGDHLTMDSDFCESVSDDYTRRTYTAVINPAVEVQSTEKREYSTLDLFPTTLAAMGVQIDGDRLGLGTNLFSNLPTLTESIGYAKEASELKKKSKFVDEFAQIDETSEELLRREEKITSAAVGGDAYDPDNHTFRVNINRLKGVNEEVESIGVNVWTVIDKSDTQWIECDDPDEDGGYYIDVDPAIFDNKTGNYYIQACLNYTSGESYKLGSEFMIVVE
;
A
#
# COMPACT_ATOMS: atom_id res chain seq x y z
N MET A 1 -2.09 7.09 5.76
CA MET A 1 -2.38 8.09 6.82
C MET A 1 -1.09 8.81 7.22
N GLU A 2 -1.12 10.14 7.39
CA GLU A 2 0.04 10.97 7.70
C GLU A 2 -0.21 11.88 8.90
N THR A 3 0.84 12.17 9.67
CA THR A 3 0.80 13.22 10.70
C THR A 3 0.60 14.62 10.11
N THR A 4 0.91 14.78 8.81
CA THR A 4 0.67 15.99 8.01
C THR A 4 -0.76 16.51 8.14
N TYR A 5 -1.74 15.62 8.29
CA TYR A 5 -3.17 15.95 8.31
C TYR A 5 -3.68 16.49 9.64
N SER A 6 -2.87 16.47 10.69
CA SER A 6 -3.14 17.22 11.93
C SER A 6 -2.93 18.73 11.72
N ASP A 7 -3.34 19.53 12.69
CA ASP A 7 -3.17 20.98 12.62
C ASP A 7 -1.74 21.42 12.99
N GLN A 8 -1.43 22.66 12.64
CA GLN A 8 -0.11 23.26 12.87
C GLN A 8 0.27 23.37 14.36
N ALA A 9 -0.71 23.44 15.27
CA ALA A 9 -0.44 23.49 16.71
C ALA A 9 0.05 22.13 17.23
N ASN A 10 -0.41 21.04 16.61
CA ASN A 10 -0.03 19.68 16.93
C ASN A 10 1.14 19.16 16.05
N GLY A 11 1.74 20.00 15.20
CA GLY A 11 2.86 19.61 14.35
C GLY A 11 2.50 19.12 12.96
N GLY A 12 1.21 19.14 12.60
CA GLY A 12 0.73 18.92 11.23
C GLY A 12 0.92 20.14 10.33
N ALA A 13 0.37 20.09 9.13
CA ALA A 13 0.51 21.14 8.14
C ALA A 13 -0.79 21.92 7.87
N PHE A 14 -1.92 21.39 8.27
CA PHE A 14 -3.24 21.98 7.99
C PHE A 14 -3.62 23.07 9.01
N GLU A 15 -4.55 23.94 8.66
CA GLU A 15 -5.08 24.96 9.59
C GLU A 15 -6.04 24.35 10.62
N GLN A 16 -6.75 23.28 10.22
CA GLN A 16 -7.68 22.53 11.04
C GLN A 16 -7.22 21.07 11.11
N ASP A 17 -7.32 20.46 12.27
CA ASP A 17 -7.00 19.04 12.45
C ASP A 17 -8.04 18.17 11.72
N ILE A 18 -7.58 17.47 10.69
CA ILE A 18 -8.42 16.57 9.88
C ILE A 18 -8.55 15.19 10.57
N ILE A 19 -7.60 14.83 11.42
CA ILE A 19 -7.51 13.52 12.06
C ILE A 19 -7.48 13.62 13.61
N PRO A 20 -8.41 14.36 14.24
CA PRO A 20 -8.30 14.71 15.66
C PRO A 20 -8.25 13.50 16.59
N GLU A 21 -8.93 12.39 16.27
CA GLU A 21 -8.89 11.19 17.10
C GLU A 21 -7.52 10.51 17.03
N LEU A 22 -6.94 10.41 15.84
CA LEU A 22 -5.56 9.88 15.67
C LEU A 22 -4.54 10.82 16.30
N THR A 23 -4.71 12.13 16.18
CA THR A 23 -3.89 13.12 16.89
C THR A 23 -3.92 12.88 18.40
N GLN A 24 -5.09 12.67 18.98
CA GLN A 24 -5.22 12.36 20.40
C GLN A 24 -4.57 11.01 20.75
N ILE A 25 -4.76 9.97 19.94
CA ILE A 25 -4.15 8.66 20.18
C ILE A 25 -2.62 8.77 20.20
N ALA A 26 -2.01 9.50 19.27
CA ALA A 26 -0.56 9.69 19.25
C ALA A 26 -0.05 10.48 20.47
N GLN A 27 -0.78 11.51 20.90
CA GLN A 27 -0.43 12.31 22.10
C GLN A 27 -0.58 11.53 23.41
N GLU A 28 -1.46 10.56 23.48
CA GLU A 28 -1.71 9.74 24.68
C GLU A 28 -0.84 8.48 24.72
N ASN A 29 -0.15 8.15 23.62
CA ASN A 29 0.64 6.93 23.47
C ASN A 29 2.03 7.26 22.90
N GLU A 30 2.77 6.27 22.44
CA GLU A 30 4.14 6.47 22.00
C GLU A 30 4.22 6.72 20.48
N ASP A 31 4.59 7.93 20.10
CA ASP A 31 4.88 8.35 18.73
C ASP A 31 6.35 8.75 18.51
N PHE A 32 7.16 8.55 19.54
CA PHE A 32 8.60 8.88 19.59
C PHE A 32 8.91 10.39 19.46
N SER A 33 7.97 11.23 19.87
CA SER A 33 8.16 12.69 19.98
C SER A 33 9.00 13.10 21.18
N GLY A 34 9.27 12.17 22.12
CA GLY A 34 10.01 12.43 23.34
C GLY A 34 9.28 13.43 24.26
N THR A 35 9.94 14.56 24.55
CA THR A 35 9.32 15.64 25.35
C THR A 35 8.67 16.74 24.49
N ASP A 36 8.70 16.62 23.17
CA ASP A 36 7.98 17.51 22.26
C ASP A 36 6.48 17.28 22.38
N THR A 37 5.71 18.34 22.25
CA THR A 37 4.24 18.28 22.26
C THR A 37 3.64 18.17 20.86
N GLN A 38 4.49 18.29 19.84
CA GLN A 38 4.10 18.13 18.45
C GLN A 38 4.25 16.66 18.02
N LEU A 39 3.31 16.18 17.26
CA LEU A 39 3.33 14.82 16.72
C LEU A 39 4.63 14.49 16.00
N ASN A 40 4.97 13.25 16.03
CA ASN A 40 6.05 12.69 15.26
C ASN A 40 5.52 11.68 14.22
N GLY A 41 6.39 11.13 13.40
CA GLY A 41 6.03 10.14 12.40
C GLY A 41 7.25 9.64 11.64
N GLY A 42 7.07 8.58 10.87
CA GLY A 42 8.14 7.97 10.09
C GLY A 42 8.37 8.66 8.76
N GLU A 43 9.62 8.86 8.40
CA GLU A 43 9.99 9.26 7.04
C GLU A 43 9.90 8.06 6.08
N VAL A 44 9.62 8.33 4.80
CA VAL A 44 9.43 7.30 3.77
C VAL A 44 10.58 7.36 2.78
N PHE A 45 11.18 6.22 2.51
CA PHE A 45 12.33 6.10 1.62
C PHE A 45 11.97 5.42 0.27
N PRO A 46 12.82 5.56 -0.77
CA PRO A 46 12.70 4.76 -1.98
C PRO A 46 12.67 3.27 -1.65
N GLY A 47 11.69 2.57 -2.20
CA GLY A 47 11.43 1.16 -1.88
C GLY A 47 10.38 0.95 -0.79
N SER A 48 9.83 2.04 -0.18
CA SER A 48 8.70 1.97 0.77
C SER A 48 7.60 3.01 0.47
N THR A 49 7.54 3.52 -0.77
CA THR A 49 6.62 4.60 -1.17
C THR A 49 5.30 4.11 -1.76
N TRP A 50 4.99 2.83 -1.65
CA TRP A 50 3.71 2.22 -2.04
C TRP A 50 3.38 1.10 -1.05
N THR A 51 2.12 0.68 -1.00
CA THR A 51 1.58 -0.21 0.04
C THR A 51 2.42 -1.47 0.27
N MET A 52 2.73 -2.25 -0.79
CA MET A 52 3.53 -3.47 -0.60
C MET A 52 4.95 -3.17 -0.13
N GLY A 53 5.60 -2.15 -0.71
CA GLY A 53 6.92 -1.71 -0.27
C GLY A 53 6.93 -1.21 1.18
N ALA A 54 5.87 -0.55 1.61
CA ALA A 54 5.70 -0.10 2.98
C ALA A 54 5.47 -1.26 3.96
N MET A 55 4.56 -2.19 3.67
CA MET A 55 4.32 -3.38 4.49
C MET A 55 5.61 -4.22 4.64
N PHE A 56 6.33 -4.39 3.51
CA PHE A 56 7.63 -5.06 3.51
C PHE A 56 8.65 -4.33 4.41
N SER A 57 8.78 -3.01 4.27
CA SER A 57 9.75 -2.23 5.03
C SER A 57 9.47 -2.24 6.53
N GLN A 58 8.21 -2.15 6.92
CA GLN A 58 7.76 -2.15 8.31
C GLN A 58 7.88 -3.52 9.00
N THR A 59 8.05 -4.59 8.24
CA THR A 59 8.12 -5.96 8.77
C THR A 59 9.46 -6.65 8.50
N SER A 60 10.34 -6.05 7.69
CA SER A 60 11.69 -6.59 7.39
C SER A 60 12.83 -5.61 7.74
N GLY A 61 12.54 -4.32 7.93
CA GLY A 61 13.54 -3.27 8.10
C GLY A 61 14.37 -3.00 6.84
N LEU A 62 13.86 -3.34 5.66
CA LEU A 62 14.54 -3.17 4.37
C LEU A 62 13.60 -2.50 3.35
N PRO A 63 14.13 -1.70 2.42
CA PRO A 63 13.34 -1.21 1.30
C PRO A 63 13.11 -2.33 0.29
N LEU A 64 11.91 -2.41 -0.28
CA LEU A 64 11.62 -3.30 -1.40
C LEU A 64 12.16 -2.69 -2.70
N ASN A 65 13.42 -2.93 -2.98
CA ASN A 65 14.12 -2.39 -4.16
C ASN A 65 14.89 -3.51 -4.86
N VAL A 66 14.15 -4.38 -5.54
CA VAL A 66 14.70 -5.50 -6.30
C VAL A 66 15.02 -5.02 -7.72
N SER A 67 16.23 -5.30 -8.19
CA SER A 67 16.77 -4.72 -9.44
C SER A 67 16.03 -5.13 -10.70
N SER A 68 15.34 -6.26 -10.68
CA SER A 68 14.77 -6.94 -11.86
C SER A 68 13.25 -7.09 -11.83
N ILE A 69 12.58 -6.57 -10.80
CA ILE A 69 11.13 -6.72 -10.63
C ILE A 69 10.49 -5.34 -10.45
N GLY A 70 9.35 -5.10 -11.08
CA GLY A 70 8.56 -3.88 -10.90
C GLY A 70 7.95 -3.79 -9.49
N ALA A 71 7.57 -2.59 -9.07
CA ALA A 71 7.10 -2.30 -7.72
C ALA A 71 5.94 -3.20 -7.24
N ASN A 72 5.04 -3.59 -8.15
CA ASN A 72 3.86 -4.42 -7.85
C ASN A 72 3.90 -5.80 -8.51
N ASP A 73 5.05 -6.22 -9.06
CA ASP A 73 5.16 -7.45 -9.85
C ASP A 73 5.71 -8.64 -9.04
N MET A 74 5.82 -8.50 -7.72
CA MET A 74 6.30 -9.58 -6.84
C MET A 74 5.36 -10.80 -6.82
N ASP A 75 4.09 -10.64 -7.17
CA ASP A 75 3.13 -11.73 -7.33
C ASP A 75 3.43 -12.68 -8.51
N THR A 76 4.36 -12.29 -9.39
CA THR A 76 4.84 -13.13 -10.50
C THR A 76 5.91 -14.13 -10.08
N GLN A 77 6.43 -14.03 -8.86
CA GLN A 77 7.48 -14.91 -8.33
C GLN A 77 6.88 -16.14 -7.66
N GLU A 78 7.66 -17.23 -7.57
CA GLU A 78 7.28 -18.42 -6.79
C GLU A 78 7.37 -18.18 -5.29
N ARG A 79 8.30 -17.34 -4.85
CA ARG A 79 8.58 -16.99 -3.47
C ARG A 79 8.85 -15.50 -3.34
N PHE A 80 8.46 -14.92 -2.21
CA PHE A 80 8.72 -13.51 -1.92
C PHE A 80 9.95 -13.36 -1.02
N MET A 81 11.11 -12.96 -1.58
CA MET A 81 12.34 -12.67 -0.82
C MET A 81 12.74 -13.79 0.16
N PRO A 82 12.85 -15.06 -0.27
CA PRO A 82 12.95 -16.22 0.61
C PRO A 82 14.24 -16.28 1.46
N GLY A 83 15.22 -15.41 1.20
CA GLY A 83 16.45 -15.30 1.98
C GLY A 83 16.34 -14.43 3.23
N LEU A 84 15.19 -13.80 3.49
CA LEU A 84 14.99 -12.92 4.63
C LEU A 84 14.33 -13.63 5.80
N THR A 85 14.56 -13.06 7.00
CA THR A 85 13.75 -13.30 8.20
C THR A 85 12.99 -12.02 8.52
N THR A 86 11.70 -12.11 8.61
CA THR A 86 10.79 -10.97 8.83
C THR A 86 10.11 -11.06 10.19
N LEU A 87 9.29 -10.06 10.51
CA LEU A 87 8.43 -10.08 11.71
C LEU A 87 7.56 -11.35 11.74
N GLY A 88 6.94 -11.70 10.62
CA GLY A 88 6.08 -12.88 10.53
C GLY A 88 6.83 -14.18 10.82
N ASP A 89 8.02 -14.36 10.26
CA ASP A 89 8.85 -15.55 10.52
C ASP A 89 9.20 -15.70 12.01
N ILE A 90 9.59 -14.58 12.64
CA ILE A 90 9.92 -14.56 14.07
C ILE A 90 8.71 -14.93 14.92
N LEU A 91 7.55 -14.40 14.58
CA LEU A 91 6.32 -14.70 15.32
C LEU A 91 5.86 -16.15 15.12
N GLU A 92 5.94 -16.69 13.90
CA GLU A 92 5.64 -18.10 13.62
C GLU A 92 6.57 -19.04 14.42
N GLU A 93 7.88 -18.79 14.42
CA GLU A 93 8.87 -19.56 15.19
C GLU A 93 8.58 -19.54 16.70
N ASN A 94 7.89 -18.48 17.19
CA ASN A 94 7.49 -18.35 18.58
C ASN A 94 6.02 -18.77 18.84
N GLY A 95 5.39 -19.45 17.89
CA GLY A 95 4.10 -20.10 18.06
C GLY A 95 2.88 -19.18 17.97
N TYR A 96 3.04 -18.00 17.38
CA TYR A 96 1.91 -17.11 17.11
C TYR A 96 1.04 -17.65 15.97
N SER A 97 -0.27 -17.57 16.11
CA SER A 97 -1.18 -17.61 14.95
C SER A 97 -1.19 -16.21 14.31
N GLN A 98 -1.19 -16.17 12.99
CA GLN A 98 -1.07 -14.90 12.26
C GLN A 98 -2.18 -14.78 11.23
N THR A 99 -2.83 -13.64 11.18
CA THR A 99 -3.89 -13.35 10.21
C THR A 99 -3.64 -12.00 9.55
N LEU A 100 -3.74 -11.94 8.23
CA LEU A 100 -3.82 -10.70 7.46
C LEU A 100 -5.26 -10.48 7.03
N MET A 101 -5.86 -9.35 7.40
CA MET A 101 -7.18 -8.96 6.93
C MET A 101 -7.10 -7.68 6.10
N ILE A 102 -7.67 -7.70 4.91
CA ILE A 102 -7.72 -6.55 4.00
C ILE A 102 -9.01 -6.54 3.19
N GLY A 103 -9.58 -5.35 2.97
CA GLY A 103 -10.81 -5.19 2.18
C GLY A 103 -10.64 -5.41 0.67
N SER A 104 -9.41 -5.46 0.17
CA SER A 104 -9.06 -5.66 -1.24
C SER A 104 -8.49 -7.04 -1.51
N ASN A 105 -8.26 -7.38 -2.80
CA ASN A 105 -7.61 -8.63 -3.18
C ASN A 105 -6.13 -8.65 -2.75
N ALA A 106 -5.74 -9.63 -1.95
CA ALA A 106 -4.39 -9.76 -1.39
C ALA A 106 -3.32 -10.11 -2.42
N ARG A 107 -3.68 -10.62 -3.59
CA ARG A 107 -2.71 -10.96 -4.65
C ARG A 107 -2.01 -9.74 -5.22
N PHE A 108 -2.70 -8.60 -5.26
CA PHE A 108 -2.12 -7.38 -5.83
C PHE A 108 -0.82 -6.98 -5.12
N GLY A 109 0.23 -6.78 -5.90
CA GLY A 109 1.57 -6.42 -5.42
C GLY A 109 2.29 -7.54 -4.66
N GLY A 110 1.74 -8.77 -4.63
CA GLY A 110 2.34 -9.92 -3.96
C GLY A 110 2.10 -9.99 -2.45
N ARG A 111 1.11 -9.27 -1.91
CA ARG A 111 0.79 -9.31 -0.46
C ARG A 111 0.48 -10.72 0.04
N GLU A 112 -0.41 -11.43 -0.67
CA GLU A 112 -0.72 -12.84 -0.35
C GLU A 112 0.55 -13.69 -0.30
N LEU A 113 1.40 -13.59 -1.33
CA LEU A 113 2.65 -14.35 -1.41
C LEU A 113 3.60 -14.02 -0.26
N TYR A 114 3.77 -12.72 0.05
CA TYR A 114 4.65 -12.28 1.11
C TYR A 114 4.23 -12.80 2.49
N PHE A 115 2.98 -12.60 2.87
CA PHE A 115 2.49 -13.01 4.17
C PHE A 115 2.31 -14.53 4.31
N ALA A 116 2.08 -15.25 3.21
CA ALA A 116 2.11 -16.71 3.20
C ALA A 116 3.53 -17.26 3.34
N ASP A 117 4.51 -16.68 2.63
CA ASP A 117 5.90 -17.12 2.67
C ASP A 117 6.62 -16.76 3.98
N HIS A 118 6.24 -15.65 4.60
CA HIS A 118 6.86 -15.07 5.78
C HIS A 118 5.91 -15.06 6.98
N GLY A 119 5.81 -16.21 7.64
CA GLY A 119 5.04 -16.35 8.86
C GLY A 119 3.72 -17.10 8.71
N ASN A 120 3.46 -17.67 7.53
CA ASN A 120 2.30 -18.55 7.26
C ASN A 120 0.97 -17.96 7.74
N TYR A 121 0.71 -16.72 7.34
CA TYR A 121 -0.52 -16.00 7.71
C TYR A 121 -1.76 -16.63 7.08
N ASP A 122 -2.83 -16.69 7.83
CA ASP A 122 -4.17 -16.85 7.28
C ASP A 122 -4.57 -15.56 6.55
N ILE A 123 -4.90 -15.66 5.26
CA ILE A 123 -5.23 -14.50 4.43
C ILE A 123 -6.75 -14.35 4.34
N GLU A 124 -7.28 -13.33 4.98
CA GLU A 124 -8.71 -13.00 5.00
C GLU A 124 -8.96 -11.73 4.21
N ASP A 125 -8.93 -11.87 2.90
CA ASP A 125 -9.07 -10.79 1.93
C ASP A 125 -10.52 -10.68 1.38
N TYR A 126 -10.69 -9.84 0.36
CA TYR A 126 -11.96 -9.67 -0.33
C TYR A 126 -12.56 -11.01 -0.85
N ASN A 127 -11.72 -11.87 -1.45
CA ASN A 127 -12.20 -13.16 -1.97
C ASN A 127 -12.59 -14.09 -0.84
N TYR A 128 -11.82 -14.12 0.23
CA TYR A 128 -12.15 -14.88 1.43
C TYR A 128 -13.51 -14.45 2.03
N ALA A 129 -13.76 -13.13 2.11
CA ALA A 129 -15.03 -12.62 2.62
C ALA A 129 -16.25 -13.07 1.77
N ILE A 130 -16.08 -13.15 0.44
CA ILE A 130 -17.10 -13.72 -0.46
C ILE A 130 -17.27 -15.22 -0.19
N GLU A 131 -16.19 -15.98 -0.12
CA GLU A 131 -16.22 -17.44 0.08
C GLU A 131 -16.85 -17.83 1.41
N GLN A 132 -16.60 -17.05 2.46
CA GLN A 132 -17.22 -17.24 3.79
C GLN A 132 -18.64 -16.70 3.88
N GLY A 133 -19.12 -16.00 2.85
CA GLY A 133 -20.45 -15.40 2.84
C GLY A 133 -20.58 -14.18 3.78
N TRP A 134 -19.48 -13.53 4.14
CA TRP A 134 -19.47 -12.29 4.92
C TRP A 134 -20.04 -11.12 4.12
N ILE A 135 -19.80 -11.14 2.81
CA ILE A 135 -20.37 -10.22 1.83
C ILE A 135 -21.01 -11.01 0.67
N PRO A 136 -22.02 -10.46 -0.02
CA PRO A 136 -22.56 -11.05 -1.23
C PRO A 136 -21.50 -11.20 -2.33
N SER A 137 -21.65 -12.20 -3.20
CA SER A 137 -20.69 -12.47 -4.28
C SER A 137 -20.61 -11.36 -5.34
N ASP A 138 -21.60 -10.50 -5.40
CA ASP A 138 -21.68 -9.33 -6.27
C ASP A 138 -21.41 -8.01 -5.53
N TYR A 139 -21.00 -8.08 -4.25
CA TYR A 139 -20.65 -6.90 -3.47
C TYR A 139 -19.23 -6.45 -3.82
N SER A 140 -19.10 -5.26 -4.33
CA SER A 140 -17.81 -4.61 -4.57
C SER A 140 -17.98 -3.11 -4.51
N VAL A 141 -17.21 -2.48 -3.64
CA VAL A 141 -17.07 -1.03 -3.56
C VAL A 141 -15.59 -0.69 -3.55
N TRP A 142 -15.19 0.37 -4.24
CA TRP A 142 -13.80 0.81 -4.30
C TRP A 142 -12.85 -0.34 -4.71
N TRP A 143 -11.97 -0.77 -3.81
CA TRP A 143 -11.01 -1.87 -4.04
C TRP A 143 -11.50 -3.26 -3.60
N GLY A 144 -12.74 -3.37 -3.14
CA GLY A 144 -13.33 -4.62 -2.65
C GLY A 144 -14.48 -4.38 -1.67
N TYR A 145 -14.21 -4.37 -0.35
CA TYR A 145 -15.16 -3.89 0.66
C TYR A 145 -14.51 -2.81 1.53
N GLU A 146 -15.33 -1.90 2.06
CA GLU A 146 -14.94 -0.71 2.81
C GLU A 146 -14.43 -1.02 4.21
N ASP A 147 -13.69 -0.06 4.80
CA ASP A 147 -13.04 -0.19 6.12
C ASP A 147 -14.05 -0.41 7.25
N GLN A 148 -15.27 0.12 7.15
CA GLN A 148 -16.34 -0.16 8.10
C GLN A 148 -16.60 -1.65 8.28
N LYS A 149 -16.63 -2.41 7.19
CA LYS A 149 -16.77 -3.87 7.24
C LYS A 149 -15.48 -4.54 7.73
N LEU A 150 -14.33 -4.04 7.30
CA LEU A 150 -13.04 -4.57 7.74
C LEU A 150 -12.94 -4.56 9.26
N PHE A 151 -13.23 -3.43 9.91
CA PHE A 151 -13.20 -3.34 11.38
C PHE A 151 -14.22 -4.26 12.03
N GLN A 152 -15.42 -4.37 11.48
CA GLN A 152 -16.45 -5.27 12.00
C GLN A 152 -16.03 -6.76 11.93
N PHE A 153 -15.39 -7.16 10.83
CA PHE A 153 -14.84 -8.51 10.68
C PHE A 153 -13.63 -8.72 11.60
N ALA A 154 -12.78 -7.70 11.75
CA ALA A 154 -11.63 -7.75 12.64
C ALA A 154 -12.04 -7.88 14.13
N GLU A 155 -13.11 -7.23 14.58
CA GLU A 155 -13.66 -7.44 15.92
C GLU A 155 -14.06 -8.90 16.15
N ASN A 156 -14.77 -9.50 15.19
CA ASN A 156 -15.16 -10.92 15.24
C ASN A 156 -13.93 -11.84 15.25
N LYS A 157 -12.92 -11.55 14.42
CA LYS A 157 -11.68 -12.32 14.37
C LYS A 157 -10.91 -12.22 15.69
N LEU A 158 -10.79 -11.03 16.29
CA LEU A 158 -10.13 -10.86 17.58
C LEU A 158 -10.85 -11.62 18.70
N GLN A 159 -12.19 -11.65 18.71
CA GLN A 159 -12.95 -12.47 19.65
C GLN A 159 -12.65 -13.96 19.45
N GLU A 160 -12.57 -14.46 18.20
CA GLU A 160 -12.19 -15.84 17.90
C GLU A 160 -10.77 -16.14 18.42
N LEU A 161 -9.78 -15.33 17.99
CA LEU A 161 -8.36 -15.50 18.34
C LEU A 161 -8.13 -15.47 19.85
N SER A 162 -8.85 -14.61 20.57
CA SER A 162 -8.74 -14.48 22.04
C SER A 162 -9.18 -15.72 22.81
N THR A 163 -9.93 -16.63 22.20
CA THR A 163 -10.33 -17.91 22.81
C THR A 163 -9.30 -19.03 22.63
N GLN A 164 -8.26 -18.81 21.85
CA GLN A 164 -7.21 -19.78 21.60
C GLN A 164 -6.14 -19.74 22.69
N ASP A 165 -5.48 -20.88 22.94
CA ASP A 165 -4.40 -20.96 23.94
C ASP A 165 -3.06 -20.36 23.44
N GLN A 166 -2.91 -20.14 22.12
CA GLN A 166 -1.70 -19.60 21.53
C GLN A 166 -1.76 -18.07 21.34
N PRO A 167 -0.63 -17.37 21.41
CA PRO A 167 -0.60 -15.94 21.09
C PRO A 167 -0.96 -15.70 19.63
N PHE A 168 -1.47 -14.51 19.33
CA PHE A 168 -1.88 -14.17 17.97
C PHE A 168 -1.30 -12.83 17.51
N ASN A 169 -1.19 -12.70 16.20
CA ASN A 169 -0.93 -11.45 15.49
C ASN A 169 -2.04 -11.23 14.45
N LEU A 170 -2.70 -10.09 14.52
CA LEU A 170 -3.66 -9.63 13.53
C LEU A 170 -3.10 -8.39 12.84
N THR A 171 -2.87 -8.49 11.54
CA THR A 171 -2.45 -7.38 10.69
C THR A 171 -3.63 -6.92 9.86
N LEU A 172 -3.98 -5.62 9.95
CA LEU A 172 -5.05 -4.99 9.18
C LEU A 172 -4.47 -4.00 8.17
N LEU A 173 -4.99 -4.02 6.96
CA LEU A 173 -4.72 -3.00 5.95
C LEU A 173 -6.04 -2.34 5.54
N THR A 174 -6.22 -1.07 5.90
CA THR A 174 -7.37 -0.25 5.49
C THR A 174 -7.21 0.24 4.05
N VAL A 175 -8.32 0.53 3.37
CA VAL A 175 -8.32 0.84 1.94
C VAL A 175 -9.10 2.11 1.57
N ASP A 176 -10.02 2.58 2.43
CA ASP A 176 -10.89 3.73 2.10
C ASP A 176 -10.11 5.02 1.86
N THR A 177 -8.92 5.17 2.48
CA THR A 177 -8.04 6.33 2.31
C THR A 177 -7.10 6.23 1.10
N HIS A 178 -7.29 5.27 0.20
CA HIS A 178 -6.48 5.17 -1.03
C HIS A 178 -6.79 6.33 -1.98
N PHE A 179 -5.76 6.89 -2.61
CA PHE A 179 -5.90 7.97 -3.60
C PHE A 179 -6.59 7.45 -4.91
N GLU A 180 -7.23 8.29 -5.71
CA GLU A 180 -7.49 9.69 -5.45
C GLU A 180 -8.78 9.83 -4.63
N ASP A 181 -8.88 10.86 -3.80
CA ASP A 181 -10.05 11.28 -2.99
C ASP A 181 -10.61 10.24 -2.01
N GLY A 182 -10.16 8.99 -2.02
CA GLY A 182 -10.64 7.93 -1.15
C GLY A 182 -12.09 7.51 -1.40
N TYR A 183 -12.61 6.64 -0.53
CA TYR A 183 -13.98 6.14 -0.60
C TYR A 183 -14.86 6.72 0.53
N VAL A 184 -15.95 7.37 0.14
CA VAL A 184 -16.95 7.92 1.08
C VAL A 184 -17.91 6.79 1.48
N CYS A 185 -17.72 6.21 2.66
CA CYS A 185 -18.65 5.22 3.22
C CYS A 185 -19.83 5.89 3.95
N ASP A 186 -20.80 5.10 4.39
CA ASP A 186 -22.00 5.59 5.08
C ASP A 186 -21.71 6.32 6.41
N LEU A 187 -20.51 6.17 6.98
CA LEU A 187 -20.08 6.84 8.22
C LEU A 187 -19.40 8.19 7.99
N CYS A 188 -18.98 8.47 6.75
CA CYS A 188 -18.30 9.71 6.44
C CYS A 188 -19.27 10.90 6.52
N GLN A 189 -18.80 12.03 7.05
CA GLN A 189 -19.54 13.26 7.20
C GLN A 189 -18.90 14.32 6.31
N ASP A 190 -19.68 15.23 5.77
CA ASP A 190 -19.20 16.41 5.02
C ASP A 190 -18.83 17.51 6.05
N GLU A 191 -17.58 17.48 6.51
CA GLU A 191 -17.07 18.37 7.57
C GLU A 191 -16.12 19.44 7.02
N PHE A 192 -15.33 19.07 6.01
CA PHE A 192 -14.27 19.91 5.46
C PHE A 192 -14.63 20.51 4.10
N GLY A 193 -15.69 19.99 3.44
CA GLY A 193 -16.11 20.41 2.10
C GLY A 193 -15.12 19.99 1.01
N GLU A 194 -14.27 19.01 1.33
CA GLU A 194 -13.28 18.39 0.46
C GLU A 194 -13.30 16.89 0.74
N GLN A 195 -13.54 16.07 -0.29
CA GLN A 195 -13.85 14.64 -0.13
C GLN A 195 -12.73 13.88 0.57
N TYR A 196 -11.47 14.12 0.20
CA TYR A 196 -10.37 13.35 0.76
C TYR A 196 -10.14 13.68 2.24
N ALA A 197 -10.32 14.95 2.64
CA ALA A 197 -10.30 15.34 4.05
C ALA A 197 -11.43 14.67 4.86
N ASP A 198 -12.65 14.63 4.30
CA ASP A 198 -13.79 13.97 4.93
C ASP A 198 -13.56 12.46 5.09
N VAL A 199 -12.93 11.79 4.11
CA VAL A 199 -12.55 10.38 4.17
C VAL A 199 -11.44 10.15 5.21
N MET A 200 -10.42 11.02 5.27
CA MET A 200 -9.36 10.94 6.30
C MET A 200 -9.93 11.09 7.72
N ALA A 201 -10.84 12.05 7.93
CA ALA A 201 -11.54 12.24 9.20
C ALA A 201 -12.41 11.03 9.56
N CYS A 202 -13.11 10.48 8.58
CA CYS A 202 -13.91 9.27 8.73
C CYS A 202 -13.04 8.08 9.18
N SER A 203 -11.89 7.87 8.53
CA SER A 203 -10.93 6.83 8.87
C SER A 203 -10.36 7.04 10.29
N SER A 204 -10.02 8.29 10.67
CA SER A 204 -9.56 8.63 12.02
C SER A 204 -10.55 8.18 13.09
N ARG A 205 -11.85 8.48 12.91
CA ARG A 205 -12.91 8.05 13.82
C ARG A 205 -13.04 6.54 13.89
N GLN A 206 -13.07 5.86 12.75
CA GLN A 206 -13.23 4.40 12.70
C GLN A 206 -12.06 3.67 13.39
N VAL A 207 -10.83 4.12 13.16
CA VAL A 207 -9.65 3.58 13.85
C VAL A 207 -9.77 3.80 15.36
N ALA A 208 -10.14 5.00 15.80
CA ALA A 208 -10.30 5.31 17.23
C ALA A 208 -11.41 4.48 17.90
N GLU A 209 -12.53 4.26 17.21
CA GLU A 209 -13.62 3.41 17.70
C GLU A 209 -13.15 1.96 17.85
N PHE A 210 -12.42 1.43 16.85
CA PHE A 210 -11.86 0.09 16.88
C PHE A 210 -10.85 -0.08 18.03
N ILE A 211 -9.93 0.89 18.22
CA ILE A 211 -8.99 0.88 19.35
C ILE A 211 -9.73 0.93 20.69
N SER A 212 -10.74 1.81 20.82
CA SER A 212 -11.58 1.88 22.03
C SER A 212 -12.29 0.56 22.32
N TRP A 213 -12.75 -0.14 21.28
CA TRP A 213 -13.35 -1.46 21.43
C TRP A 213 -12.32 -2.49 21.93
N ILE A 214 -11.10 -2.52 21.35
CA ILE A 214 -10.02 -3.42 21.81
C ILE A 214 -9.69 -3.15 23.29
N GLN A 215 -9.58 -1.90 23.68
CA GLN A 215 -9.26 -1.51 25.06
C GLN A 215 -10.27 -1.99 26.10
N GLN A 216 -11.47 -2.33 25.68
CA GLN A 216 -12.52 -2.89 26.56
C GLN A 216 -12.48 -4.41 26.66
N GLN A 217 -11.63 -5.09 25.88
CA GLN A 217 -11.56 -6.54 25.87
C GLN A 217 -10.61 -7.09 26.95
N ASP A 218 -10.88 -8.27 27.44
CA ASP A 218 -10.07 -8.92 28.49
C ASP A 218 -8.62 -9.17 28.03
N PHE A 219 -8.40 -9.38 26.74
CA PHE A 219 -7.08 -9.62 26.16
C PHE A 219 -6.22 -8.35 26.03
N TYR A 220 -6.79 -7.16 26.11
CA TYR A 220 -6.07 -5.90 25.90
C TYR A 220 -4.86 -5.74 26.82
N SER A 221 -4.94 -6.18 28.07
CA SER A 221 -3.84 -6.06 29.03
C SER A 221 -2.55 -6.78 28.62
N ASN A 222 -2.63 -7.69 27.63
CA ASN A 222 -1.50 -8.44 27.06
C ASN A 222 -1.40 -8.25 25.54
N THR A 223 -1.85 -7.10 25.03
CA THR A 223 -1.87 -6.80 23.60
C THR A 223 -1.16 -5.49 23.35
N THR A 224 -0.13 -5.52 22.50
CA THR A 224 0.50 -4.32 21.95
C THR A 224 -0.17 -3.98 20.62
N ILE A 225 -0.48 -2.71 20.39
CA ILE A 225 -1.07 -2.24 19.13
C ILE A 225 -0.10 -1.26 18.49
N VAL A 226 0.20 -1.49 17.22
CA VAL A 226 1.00 -0.58 16.39
C VAL A 226 0.11 -0.05 15.28
N ILE A 227 -0.06 1.27 15.23
CA ILE A 227 -0.76 1.97 14.17
C ILE A 227 0.29 2.69 13.33
N SER A 228 0.29 2.47 12.02
CA SER A 228 1.21 3.13 11.10
C SER A 228 0.52 3.48 9.80
N GLY A 229 0.79 4.68 9.29
CA GLY A 229 0.58 4.96 7.87
C GLY A 229 1.55 4.14 7.04
N ASP A 230 1.10 3.64 5.92
CA ASP A 230 1.95 2.87 5.02
C ASP A 230 2.94 3.77 4.27
N HIS A 231 2.46 4.73 3.50
CA HIS A 231 3.28 5.72 2.78
C HIS A 231 2.55 7.06 2.69
N LEU A 232 3.24 8.06 2.14
CA LEU A 232 2.65 9.37 1.87
C LEU A 232 1.64 9.25 0.74
N THR A 233 0.54 10.02 0.80
CA THR A 233 -0.45 10.00 -0.29
C THR A 233 0.19 10.37 -1.61
N MET A 234 -0.23 9.67 -2.67
CA MET A 234 0.12 9.96 -4.05
C MET A 234 -0.88 10.92 -4.70
N ASP A 235 -1.91 11.32 -3.96
CA ASP A 235 -2.80 12.40 -4.36
C ASP A 235 -2.01 13.69 -4.53
N SER A 236 -2.11 14.32 -5.71
CA SER A 236 -1.22 15.40 -6.10
C SER A 236 -1.67 16.77 -5.60
N ASP A 237 -2.96 16.96 -5.34
CA ASP A 237 -3.59 18.23 -5.01
C ASP A 237 -3.95 18.37 -3.54
N PHE A 238 -4.28 17.30 -2.84
CA PHE A 238 -4.63 17.34 -1.43
C PHE A 238 -3.58 18.02 -0.53
N CYS A 239 -2.31 17.82 -0.83
CA CYS A 239 -1.21 18.45 -0.11
C CYS A 239 -0.59 19.65 -0.85
N GLU A 240 -1.22 20.19 -1.90
CA GLU A 240 -0.67 21.31 -2.68
C GLU A 240 -0.43 22.57 -1.84
N SER A 241 -1.27 22.79 -0.82
CA SER A 241 -1.13 23.94 0.10
C SER A 241 -0.07 23.76 1.19
N VAL A 242 0.49 22.57 1.34
CA VAL A 242 1.53 22.29 2.33
C VAL A 242 2.85 22.94 1.89
N SER A 243 3.51 23.65 2.83
CA SER A 243 4.76 24.33 2.54
C SER A 243 5.87 23.35 2.13
N ASP A 244 6.68 23.70 1.14
CA ASP A 244 7.87 22.95 0.73
C ASP A 244 8.91 22.75 1.86
N ASP A 245 8.87 23.60 2.87
CA ASP A 245 9.75 23.50 4.06
C ASP A 245 9.21 22.50 5.10
N TYR A 246 7.96 22.00 4.96
CA TYR A 246 7.37 21.02 5.85
C TYR A 246 7.78 19.59 5.43
N THR A 247 8.29 18.81 6.36
CA THR A 247 8.61 17.40 6.12
C THR A 247 7.39 16.54 6.40
N ARG A 248 6.77 16.03 5.35
CA ARG A 248 5.66 15.08 5.48
C ARG A 248 6.14 13.74 6.05
N ARG A 249 5.35 13.16 6.96
CA ARG A 249 5.64 11.88 7.64
C ARG A 249 4.42 11.01 7.73
N THR A 250 4.60 9.69 7.66
CA THR A 250 3.55 8.73 7.96
C THR A 250 3.20 8.78 9.44
N TYR A 251 1.93 8.57 9.75
CA TYR A 251 1.45 8.47 11.12
C TYR A 251 2.05 7.25 11.81
N THR A 252 2.36 7.37 13.10
CA THR A 252 2.82 6.25 13.94
C THR A 252 2.30 6.44 15.37
N ALA A 253 1.74 5.38 15.96
CA ALA A 253 1.46 5.31 17.39
C ALA A 253 1.59 3.86 17.89
N VAL A 254 2.27 3.68 19.02
CA VAL A 254 2.40 2.38 19.70
C VAL A 254 1.67 2.44 21.02
N ILE A 255 0.64 1.60 21.17
CA ILE A 255 -0.25 1.55 22.33
C ILE A 255 0.11 0.31 23.16
N ASN A 256 0.17 0.49 24.46
CA ASN A 256 0.44 -0.58 25.43
C ASN A 256 1.75 -1.36 25.14
N PRO A 257 2.89 -0.67 24.91
CA PRO A 257 4.17 -1.37 24.74
C PRO A 257 4.61 -2.06 26.03
N ALA A 258 5.28 -3.19 25.92
CA ALA A 258 5.84 -3.93 27.07
C ALA A 258 7.12 -3.30 27.63
N VAL A 259 7.65 -2.28 27.00
CA VAL A 259 8.91 -1.59 27.35
C VAL A 259 8.69 -0.08 27.38
N GLU A 260 9.50 0.62 28.17
CA GLU A 260 9.51 2.09 28.22
C GLU A 260 10.54 2.65 27.24
N VAL A 261 10.25 3.81 26.64
CA VAL A 261 11.19 4.54 25.80
C VAL A 261 12.34 5.06 26.66
N GLN A 262 13.56 4.85 26.19
CA GLN A 262 14.77 5.28 26.90
C GLN A 262 15.16 6.72 26.56
N SER A 263 14.84 7.19 25.33
CA SER A 263 15.16 8.55 24.88
C SER A 263 14.06 9.53 25.27
N THR A 264 14.46 10.72 25.74
CA THR A 264 13.56 11.85 25.94
C THR A 264 13.57 12.85 24.77
N GLU A 265 14.43 12.61 23.79
CA GLU A 265 14.55 13.44 22.60
C GLU A 265 13.60 12.93 21.52
N LYS A 266 13.07 13.86 20.72
CA LYS A 266 12.30 13.52 19.51
C LYS A 266 13.19 12.71 18.56
N ARG A 267 12.69 11.56 18.10
CA ARG A 267 13.44 10.67 17.20
C ARG A 267 13.22 11.09 15.74
N GLU A 268 14.29 11.08 14.97
CA GLU A 268 14.19 11.10 13.50
C GLU A 268 14.30 9.67 13.00
N TYR A 269 13.24 9.14 12.39
CA TYR A 269 13.14 7.73 12.02
C TYR A 269 12.36 7.53 10.72
N SER A 270 12.44 6.32 10.20
CA SER A 270 11.75 5.91 8.99
C SER A 270 10.84 4.70 9.23
N THR A 271 10.05 4.34 8.23
CA THR A 271 9.23 3.12 8.27
C THR A 271 10.06 1.84 8.42
N LEU A 272 11.36 1.86 8.08
CA LEU A 272 12.29 0.73 8.30
C LEU A 272 12.50 0.43 9.79
N ASP A 273 12.46 1.47 10.64
CA ASP A 273 12.69 1.35 12.08
C ASP A 273 11.52 0.66 12.80
N LEU A 274 10.35 0.54 12.16
CA LEU A 274 9.17 -0.07 12.77
C LEU A 274 9.32 -1.58 12.97
N PHE A 275 10.11 -2.29 12.17
CA PHE A 275 10.35 -3.73 12.37
C PHE A 275 10.97 -4.04 13.74
N PRO A 276 12.18 -3.56 14.08
CA PRO A 276 12.73 -3.80 15.41
C PRO A 276 11.92 -3.12 16.52
N THR A 277 11.29 -2.01 16.24
CA THR A 277 10.45 -1.28 17.21
C THR A 277 9.22 -2.06 17.60
N THR A 278 8.52 -2.69 16.64
CA THR A 278 7.35 -3.56 16.90
C THR A 278 7.76 -4.74 17.78
N LEU A 279 8.85 -5.43 17.48
CA LEU A 279 9.35 -6.52 18.31
C LEU A 279 9.70 -6.04 19.74
N ALA A 280 10.39 -4.91 19.86
CA ALA A 280 10.73 -4.33 21.17
C ALA A 280 9.46 -3.94 21.95
N ALA A 281 8.45 -3.36 21.30
CA ALA A 281 7.16 -3.04 21.91
C ALA A 281 6.45 -4.27 22.47
N MET A 282 6.64 -5.44 21.86
CA MET A 282 6.15 -6.73 22.35
C MET A 282 7.01 -7.32 23.49
N GLY A 283 8.12 -6.66 23.86
CA GLY A 283 9.04 -7.10 24.92
C GLY A 283 10.18 -8.02 24.44
N VAL A 284 10.35 -8.17 23.13
CA VAL A 284 11.48 -8.93 22.57
C VAL A 284 12.79 -8.17 22.77
N GLN A 285 13.80 -8.86 23.26
CA GLN A 285 15.15 -8.30 23.38
C GLN A 285 15.91 -8.49 22.07
N ILE A 286 16.43 -7.38 21.53
CA ILE A 286 17.14 -7.36 20.26
C ILE A 286 18.62 -7.06 20.54
N ASP A 287 19.51 -8.00 20.22
CA ASP A 287 20.94 -7.79 20.36
C ASP A 287 21.43 -6.64 19.47
N GLY A 288 21.94 -5.57 20.11
CA GLY A 288 22.41 -4.38 19.41
C GLY A 288 21.32 -3.44 18.89
N ASP A 289 20.06 -3.66 19.28
CA ASP A 289 18.91 -2.80 18.97
C ASP A 289 18.70 -2.48 17.48
N ARG A 290 19.12 -3.37 16.58
CA ARG A 290 18.96 -3.23 15.12
C ARG A 290 18.54 -4.54 14.45
N LEU A 291 17.62 -4.42 13.49
CA LEU A 291 17.25 -5.49 12.56
C LEU A 291 17.10 -4.90 11.16
N GLY A 292 17.73 -5.55 10.18
CA GLY A 292 17.83 -4.95 8.84
C GLY A 292 18.57 -3.61 8.89
N LEU A 293 17.98 -2.57 8.34
CA LEU A 293 18.44 -1.19 8.44
C LEU A 293 17.75 -0.42 9.57
N GLY A 294 16.68 -0.99 10.15
CA GLY A 294 15.91 -0.37 11.22
C GLY A 294 16.56 -0.42 12.58
N THR A 295 16.27 0.56 13.40
CA THR A 295 16.73 0.71 14.80
C THR A 295 15.52 0.66 15.74
N ASN A 296 15.61 -0.05 16.84
CA ASN A 296 14.64 -0.06 17.91
C ASN A 296 14.49 1.34 18.52
N LEU A 297 13.36 1.98 18.29
CA LEU A 297 13.08 3.37 18.73
C LEU A 297 12.90 3.49 20.25
N PHE A 298 12.63 2.39 20.97
CA PHE A 298 12.61 2.38 22.42
C PHE A 298 14.00 2.49 23.03
N SER A 299 15.08 2.23 22.26
CA SER A 299 16.46 2.34 22.70
C SER A 299 17.01 3.75 22.55
N ASN A 300 18.21 3.98 23.14
CA ASN A 300 18.97 5.22 22.90
C ASN A 300 19.89 5.13 21.67
N LEU A 301 19.84 4.04 20.90
CA LEU A 301 20.68 3.89 19.73
C LEU A 301 20.21 4.84 18.62
N PRO A 302 21.08 5.69 18.03
CA PRO A 302 20.68 6.54 16.93
C PRO A 302 20.22 5.73 15.72
N THR A 303 19.13 6.18 15.06
CA THR A 303 18.70 5.65 13.78
C THR A 303 19.73 5.95 12.67
N LEU A 304 19.53 5.37 11.49
CA LEU A 304 20.35 5.75 10.33
C LEU A 304 20.04 7.20 9.92
N THR A 305 18.78 7.60 9.94
CA THR A 305 18.37 8.98 9.65
C THR A 305 19.06 9.99 10.59
N GLU A 306 19.07 9.74 11.92
CA GLU A 306 19.79 10.56 12.90
C GLU A 306 21.31 10.56 12.67
N SER A 307 21.86 9.46 12.18
CA SER A 307 23.32 9.27 12.05
C SER A 307 23.87 9.91 10.78
N ILE A 308 23.19 9.82 9.65
CA ILE A 308 23.70 10.23 8.34
C ILE A 308 22.84 11.28 7.62
N GLY A 309 21.62 11.52 8.12
CA GLY A 309 20.62 12.44 7.57
C GLY A 309 19.81 11.85 6.43
N TYR A 310 18.51 12.23 6.36
CA TYR A 310 17.55 11.74 5.37
C TYR A 310 18.06 11.77 3.92
N ALA A 311 18.58 12.92 3.47
CA ALA A 311 18.99 13.09 2.07
C ALA A 311 20.07 12.10 1.64
N LYS A 312 21.02 11.81 2.53
CA LYS A 312 22.09 10.86 2.26
C LYS A 312 21.54 9.43 2.28
N GLU A 313 20.74 9.08 3.28
CA GLU A 313 20.13 7.77 3.39
C GLU A 313 19.25 7.46 2.16
N ALA A 314 18.35 8.37 1.78
CA ALA A 314 17.53 8.25 0.58
C ALA A 314 18.36 8.06 -0.70
N SER A 315 19.49 8.77 -0.81
CA SER A 315 20.42 8.63 -1.94
C SER A 315 21.09 7.25 -1.98
N GLU A 316 21.44 6.69 -0.82
CA GLU A 316 22.05 5.35 -0.74
C GLU A 316 21.02 4.26 -1.04
N LEU A 317 19.80 4.37 -0.52
CA LEU A 317 18.72 3.39 -0.73
C LEU A 317 18.19 3.33 -2.17
N LYS A 318 18.42 4.38 -2.98
CA LYS A 318 18.14 4.33 -4.43
C LYS A 318 19.10 3.45 -5.23
N LYS A 319 20.24 3.10 -4.65
CA LYS A 319 21.25 2.31 -5.35
C LYS A 319 20.83 0.84 -5.40
N LYS A 320 21.10 0.20 -6.55
CA LYS A 320 20.95 -1.25 -6.67
C LYS A 320 21.86 -1.97 -5.66
N SER A 321 21.32 -2.93 -4.94
CA SER A 321 22.03 -3.71 -3.95
C SER A 321 22.07 -5.19 -4.34
N LYS A 322 23.26 -5.70 -4.68
CA LYS A 322 23.44 -7.13 -4.92
C LYS A 322 23.06 -7.98 -3.71
N PHE A 323 23.21 -7.43 -2.50
CA PHE A 323 22.85 -8.11 -1.27
C PHE A 323 21.33 -8.31 -1.17
N VAL A 324 20.53 -7.29 -1.57
CA VAL A 324 19.08 -7.42 -1.64
C VAL A 324 18.68 -8.41 -2.74
N ASP A 325 19.33 -8.36 -3.90
CA ASP A 325 19.07 -9.29 -4.99
C ASP A 325 19.39 -10.76 -4.59
N GLU A 326 20.42 -10.97 -3.76
CA GLU A 326 20.75 -12.30 -3.20
C GLU A 326 19.65 -12.83 -2.25
N PHE A 327 19.02 -11.97 -1.47
CA PHE A 327 17.88 -12.35 -0.64
C PHE A 327 16.63 -12.64 -1.45
N ALA A 328 16.44 -11.94 -2.54
CA ALA A 328 15.31 -12.18 -3.44
C ALA A 328 15.36 -13.57 -4.07
N GLN A 329 16.57 -14.20 -4.13
CA GLN A 329 16.79 -15.51 -4.75
C GLN A 329 16.04 -15.65 -6.10
N ILE A 330 15.97 -14.53 -6.83
CA ILE A 330 15.41 -14.54 -8.16
C ILE A 330 16.26 -15.53 -8.94
N ASP A 331 15.65 -16.61 -9.40
CA ASP A 331 16.34 -17.74 -10.05
C ASP A 331 17.40 -17.24 -11.03
N GLU A 332 18.57 -17.92 -11.03
CA GLU A 332 19.76 -17.57 -11.80
C GLU A 332 19.58 -17.54 -13.34
N THR A 333 18.38 -17.47 -13.81
CA THR A 333 18.05 -16.98 -15.12
C THR A 333 18.18 -15.46 -15.24
N SER A 334 18.97 -14.81 -14.34
CA SER A 334 19.23 -13.36 -14.44
C SER A 334 19.81 -12.93 -15.82
N GLU A 335 20.52 -13.80 -16.54
CA GLU A 335 20.81 -13.56 -17.96
C GLU A 335 19.57 -13.75 -18.86
N GLU A 336 18.67 -14.65 -18.51
CA GLU A 336 17.38 -14.81 -19.20
C GLU A 336 16.39 -13.74 -18.77
N LEU A 337 16.39 -13.30 -17.51
CA LEU A 337 15.59 -12.17 -17.02
C LEU A 337 16.12 -10.83 -17.58
N LEU A 338 17.42 -10.59 -17.63
CA LEU A 338 17.99 -9.45 -18.35
C LEU A 338 17.74 -9.54 -19.86
N ARG A 339 17.75 -10.74 -20.43
CA ARG A 339 17.30 -10.99 -21.81
C ARG A 339 15.77 -10.95 -21.94
N ARG A 340 15.01 -11.17 -20.85
CA ARG A 340 13.57 -10.90 -20.78
C ARG A 340 13.28 -9.42 -20.65
N GLU A 341 14.00 -8.64 -19.83
CA GLU A 341 13.86 -7.18 -19.79
C GLU A 341 14.13 -6.51 -21.15
N GLU A 342 15.07 -7.04 -21.93
CA GLU A 342 15.22 -6.66 -23.34
C GLU A 342 14.11 -7.22 -24.24
N LYS A 343 13.35 -8.22 -23.76
CA LYS A 343 12.30 -8.94 -24.49
C LYS A 343 10.90 -8.73 -23.93
N ILE A 344 10.73 -8.15 -22.74
CA ILE A 344 9.41 -7.87 -22.21
C ILE A 344 8.76 -6.79 -23.06
N THR A 345 7.70 -7.19 -23.72
CA THR A 345 6.83 -6.27 -24.43
C THR A 345 6.19 -5.31 -23.42
N SER A 346 6.53 -4.04 -23.51
CA SER A 346 6.02 -3.00 -22.60
C SER A 346 5.78 -1.71 -23.35
N ALA A 347 4.84 -0.92 -22.86
CA ALA A 347 4.54 0.42 -23.38
C ALA A 347 4.13 1.36 -22.25
N ALA A 348 4.29 2.66 -22.44
CA ALA A 348 3.65 3.67 -21.62
C ALA A 348 2.22 3.86 -22.14
N VAL A 349 1.24 3.48 -21.33
CA VAL A 349 -0.19 3.57 -21.65
C VAL A 349 -0.84 4.62 -20.76
N GLY A 350 -1.68 5.47 -21.34
CA GLY A 350 -2.46 6.46 -20.63
C GLY A 350 -3.71 6.84 -21.42
N GLY A 351 -4.65 7.52 -20.77
CA GLY A 351 -5.86 7.98 -21.42
C GLY A 351 -6.11 9.45 -21.12
N ASP A 352 -6.71 10.16 -22.10
CA ASP A 352 -7.20 11.51 -21.93
C ASP A 352 -8.62 11.47 -21.35
N ALA A 353 -9.02 12.52 -20.64
CA ALA A 353 -10.37 12.65 -20.14
C ALA A 353 -11.39 12.58 -21.29
N TYR A 354 -12.63 12.18 -20.96
CA TYR A 354 -13.73 12.18 -21.92
C TYR A 354 -13.98 13.60 -22.50
N ASP A 355 -14.05 13.67 -23.82
CA ASP A 355 -14.36 14.90 -24.55
C ASP A 355 -15.84 14.93 -24.91
N PRO A 356 -16.67 15.75 -24.23
CA PRO A 356 -18.11 15.83 -24.49
C PRO A 356 -18.46 16.50 -25.82
N ASP A 357 -17.55 17.26 -26.44
CA ASP A 357 -17.77 17.91 -27.72
C ASP A 357 -17.63 16.93 -28.88
N ASN A 358 -16.68 16.00 -28.78
CA ASN A 358 -16.43 14.96 -29.78
C ASN A 358 -17.06 13.60 -29.40
N HIS A 359 -17.61 13.47 -28.21
CA HIS A 359 -18.15 12.21 -27.66
C HIS A 359 -17.16 11.05 -27.70
N THR A 360 -15.89 11.30 -27.39
CA THR A 360 -14.83 10.30 -27.35
C THR A 360 -13.88 10.52 -26.18
N PHE A 361 -13.11 9.50 -25.84
CA PHE A 361 -11.90 9.65 -25.05
C PHE A 361 -10.74 8.95 -25.78
N ARG A 362 -9.53 9.46 -25.62
CA ARG A 362 -8.34 8.91 -26.29
C ARG A 362 -7.52 8.07 -25.36
N VAL A 363 -7.08 6.90 -25.84
CA VAL A 363 -6.07 6.07 -25.21
C VAL A 363 -4.77 6.14 -26.02
N ASN A 364 -3.66 6.43 -25.36
CA ASN A 364 -2.34 6.58 -25.95
C ASN A 364 -1.46 5.40 -25.53
N ILE A 365 -0.77 4.76 -26.48
CA ILE A 365 0.19 3.67 -26.27
C ILE A 365 1.53 4.10 -26.86
N ASN A 366 2.43 4.56 -26.00
CA ASN A 366 3.71 5.13 -26.40
C ASN A 366 4.88 4.27 -25.92
N ARG A 367 6.06 4.49 -26.50
CA ARG A 367 7.32 3.85 -26.09
C ARG A 367 7.25 2.32 -26.08
N LEU A 368 6.58 1.73 -27.07
CA LEU A 368 6.52 0.28 -27.23
C LEU A 368 7.94 -0.31 -27.36
N LYS A 369 8.24 -1.30 -26.52
CA LYS A 369 9.55 -1.97 -26.43
C LYS A 369 9.34 -3.49 -26.35
N GLY A 370 10.42 -4.24 -26.59
CA GLY A 370 10.44 -5.68 -26.39
C GLY A 370 9.53 -6.45 -27.35
N VAL A 371 9.20 -5.88 -28.51
CA VAL A 371 8.46 -6.60 -29.55
C VAL A 371 9.38 -7.64 -30.18
N ASN A 372 9.11 -8.92 -29.92
CA ASN A 372 10.02 -10.02 -30.23
C ASN A 372 9.55 -10.91 -31.37
N GLU A 373 8.31 -10.77 -31.78
CA GLU A 373 7.65 -11.56 -32.80
C GLU A 373 6.88 -10.64 -33.76
N GLU A 374 6.33 -11.23 -34.82
CA GLU A 374 5.50 -10.49 -35.76
C GLU A 374 4.16 -10.11 -35.09
N VAL A 375 3.90 -8.81 -35.01
CA VAL A 375 2.68 -8.24 -34.40
C VAL A 375 1.48 -8.47 -35.30
N GLU A 376 0.44 -9.08 -34.81
CA GLU A 376 -0.85 -9.21 -35.47
C GLU A 376 -1.70 -7.94 -35.28
N SER A 377 -1.83 -7.48 -34.02
CA SER A 377 -2.59 -6.27 -33.70
C SER A 377 -2.15 -5.63 -32.38
N ILE A 378 -2.34 -4.33 -32.30
CA ILE A 378 -2.22 -3.54 -31.06
C ILE A 378 -3.56 -2.85 -30.82
N GLY A 379 -4.04 -2.83 -29.59
CA GLY A 379 -5.32 -2.24 -29.27
C GLY A 379 -5.64 -2.21 -27.79
N VAL A 380 -6.90 -1.97 -27.51
CA VAL A 380 -7.42 -1.94 -26.13
C VAL A 380 -8.62 -2.84 -25.99
N ASN A 381 -8.68 -3.55 -24.86
CA ASN A 381 -9.91 -4.08 -24.33
C ASN A 381 -10.59 -2.98 -23.48
N VAL A 382 -11.85 -2.69 -23.78
CA VAL A 382 -12.67 -1.73 -23.04
C VAL A 382 -13.92 -2.43 -22.54
N TRP A 383 -14.31 -2.18 -21.30
CA TRP A 383 -15.55 -2.72 -20.71
C TRP A 383 -16.15 -1.73 -19.72
N THR A 384 -17.45 -1.87 -19.43
CA THR A 384 -18.18 -0.98 -18.52
C THR A 384 -18.75 -1.69 -17.29
N VAL A 385 -18.59 -3.01 -17.21
CA VAL A 385 -19.04 -3.84 -16.07
C VAL A 385 -17.87 -4.59 -15.47
N ILE A 386 -17.86 -4.73 -14.16
CA ILE A 386 -16.74 -5.30 -13.40
C ILE A 386 -16.43 -6.74 -13.79
N ASP A 387 -17.44 -7.54 -14.16
CA ASP A 387 -17.28 -8.92 -14.59
C ASP A 387 -16.72 -9.08 -16.02
N LYS A 388 -16.42 -7.95 -16.67
CA LYS A 388 -15.88 -7.89 -18.05
C LYS A 388 -16.75 -8.55 -19.13
N SER A 389 -18.05 -8.83 -18.81
CA SER A 389 -18.95 -9.53 -19.73
C SER A 389 -19.30 -8.74 -20.99
N ASP A 390 -19.12 -7.42 -20.97
CA ASP A 390 -19.33 -6.52 -22.10
C ASP A 390 -18.04 -6.06 -22.81
N THR A 391 -16.91 -6.73 -22.55
CA THR A 391 -15.61 -6.35 -23.15
C THR A 391 -15.66 -6.26 -24.66
N GLN A 392 -15.17 -5.14 -25.19
CA GLN A 392 -14.96 -4.89 -26.60
C GLN A 392 -13.49 -4.70 -26.89
N TRP A 393 -12.98 -5.37 -27.94
CA TRP A 393 -11.65 -5.12 -28.47
C TRP A 393 -11.71 -4.02 -29.51
N ILE A 394 -10.83 -3.02 -29.38
CA ILE A 394 -10.68 -1.92 -30.35
C ILE A 394 -9.23 -1.88 -30.77
N GLU A 395 -9.00 -2.06 -32.06
CA GLU A 395 -7.67 -2.11 -32.67
C GLU A 395 -7.16 -0.70 -32.98
N CYS A 396 -5.86 -0.48 -32.77
CA CYS A 396 -5.19 0.75 -33.20
C CYS A 396 -4.99 0.74 -34.71
N ASP A 397 -5.07 1.93 -35.31
CA ASP A 397 -4.53 2.16 -36.65
C ASP A 397 -2.99 2.09 -36.68
N ASP A 398 -2.38 2.38 -37.83
CA ASP A 398 -0.93 2.49 -37.95
C ASP A 398 -0.36 3.52 -36.96
N PRO A 399 0.92 3.30 -36.48
CA PRO A 399 1.54 4.24 -35.57
C PRO A 399 1.70 5.63 -36.18
N ASP A 400 1.69 6.65 -35.33
CA ASP A 400 1.97 8.03 -35.70
C ASP A 400 3.44 8.24 -36.12
N GLU A 401 3.81 9.47 -36.55
CA GLU A 401 5.15 9.84 -37.01
C GLU A 401 6.25 9.62 -35.94
N ASP A 402 5.87 9.58 -34.65
CA ASP A 402 6.76 9.36 -33.50
C ASP A 402 6.76 7.88 -33.03
N GLY A 403 6.01 7.01 -33.70
CA GLY A 403 5.91 5.57 -33.41
C GLY A 403 4.97 5.26 -32.24
N GLY A 404 4.11 6.19 -31.86
CA GLY A 404 3.05 6.01 -30.88
C GLY A 404 1.77 5.50 -31.54
N TYR A 405 0.98 4.77 -30.76
CA TYR A 405 -0.36 4.34 -31.15
C TYR A 405 -1.41 5.08 -30.33
N TYR A 406 -2.55 5.38 -30.89
CA TYR A 406 -3.66 5.92 -30.16
C TYR A 406 -5.01 5.38 -30.66
N ILE A 407 -6.01 5.40 -29.79
CA ILE A 407 -7.37 5.00 -30.09
C ILE A 407 -8.31 6.06 -29.54
N ASP A 408 -9.21 6.56 -30.39
CA ASP A 408 -10.38 7.34 -29.94
C ASP A 408 -11.55 6.38 -29.70
N VAL A 409 -11.89 6.17 -28.42
CA VAL A 409 -12.99 5.30 -28.02
C VAL A 409 -14.29 6.08 -28.03
N ASP A 410 -15.24 5.63 -28.85
CA ASP A 410 -16.59 6.17 -28.89
C ASP A 410 -17.52 5.35 -27.98
N PRO A 411 -18.12 5.95 -26.93
CA PRO A 411 -19.07 5.27 -26.04
C PRO A 411 -20.29 4.67 -26.74
N ALA A 412 -20.55 5.04 -27.99
CA ALA A 412 -21.62 4.45 -28.79
C ALA A 412 -21.50 2.92 -28.93
N ILE A 413 -20.28 2.36 -28.83
CA ILE A 413 -20.07 0.89 -28.83
C ILE A 413 -20.64 0.20 -27.57
N PHE A 414 -20.95 0.98 -26.54
CA PHE A 414 -21.61 0.56 -25.30
C PHE A 414 -22.98 1.22 -25.13
N ASP A 415 -23.70 1.52 -26.21
CA ASP A 415 -25.00 2.17 -26.20
C ASP A 415 -25.00 3.56 -25.51
N ASN A 416 -23.88 4.29 -25.56
CA ASN A 416 -23.65 5.58 -24.88
C ASN A 416 -23.90 5.51 -23.36
N LYS A 417 -23.50 4.44 -22.71
CA LYS A 417 -23.54 4.38 -21.25
C LYS A 417 -22.69 5.49 -20.66
N THR A 418 -23.15 6.13 -19.60
CA THR A 418 -22.34 7.01 -18.74
C THR A 418 -21.78 6.21 -17.58
N GLY A 419 -20.67 6.69 -16.99
CA GLY A 419 -20.01 6.04 -15.88
C GLY A 419 -18.62 5.51 -16.21
N ASN A 420 -18.16 4.51 -15.50
CA ASN A 420 -16.80 4.02 -15.57
C ASN A 420 -16.55 3.13 -16.79
N TYR A 421 -15.51 3.47 -17.53
CA TYR A 421 -14.95 2.68 -18.63
C TYR A 421 -13.58 2.18 -18.22
N TYR A 422 -13.41 0.88 -18.14
CA TYR A 422 -12.15 0.24 -17.78
C TYR A 422 -11.39 -0.13 -19.04
N ILE A 423 -10.08 0.11 -19.07
CA ILE A 423 -9.25 -0.02 -20.24
C ILE A 423 -8.01 -0.87 -19.93
N GLN A 424 -7.71 -1.84 -20.79
CA GLN A 424 -6.46 -2.59 -20.80
C GLN A 424 -5.90 -2.61 -22.21
N ALA A 425 -4.74 -1.96 -22.42
CA ALA A 425 -4.03 -2.07 -23.66
C ALA A 425 -3.36 -3.45 -23.83
N CYS A 426 -3.37 -3.99 -25.03
CA CYS A 426 -2.78 -5.28 -25.35
C CYS A 426 -2.08 -5.25 -26.71
N LEU A 427 -1.08 -6.11 -26.85
CA LEU A 427 -0.42 -6.45 -28.10
C LEU A 427 -0.62 -7.93 -28.38
N ASN A 428 -1.08 -8.27 -29.57
CA ASN A 428 -1.28 -9.64 -30.02
C ASN A 428 -0.25 -9.99 -31.09
N TYR A 429 0.36 -11.16 -30.95
CA TYR A 429 1.29 -11.71 -31.93
C TYR A 429 0.61 -12.69 -32.90
N THR A 430 1.17 -12.83 -34.08
CA THR A 430 0.69 -13.82 -35.07
C THR A 430 0.81 -15.25 -34.58
N SER A 431 1.60 -15.51 -33.53
CA SER A 431 1.66 -16.79 -32.80
C SER A 431 0.42 -17.13 -32.02
N GLY A 432 -0.46 -16.15 -31.79
CA GLY A 432 -1.65 -16.26 -30.94
C GLY A 432 -1.40 -15.89 -29.46
N GLU A 433 -0.18 -15.48 -29.10
CA GLU A 433 0.11 -14.95 -27.78
C GLU A 433 -0.36 -13.48 -27.66
N SER A 434 -0.89 -13.11 -26.49
CA SER A 434 -1.37 -11.76 -26.20
C SER A 434 -0.69 -11.23 -24.94
N TYR A 435 -0.18 -10.01 -25.01
CA TYR A 435 0.52 -9.35 -23.90
C TYR A 435 -0.24 -8.09 -23.46
N LYS A 436 -0.41 -7.93 -22.16
CA LYS A 436 -0.93 -6.71 -21.57
C LYS A 436 0.15 -5.63 -21.59
N LEU A 437 -0.21 -4.45 -22.07
CA LEU A 437 0.66 -3.27 -22.11
C LEU A 437 0.22 -2.31 -21.00
N GLY A 438 1.11 -2.03 -20.05
CA GLY A 438 0.80 -1.18 -18.91
C GLY A 438 -0.27 -1.75 -17.97
N SER A 439 -0.63 -0.99 -16.95
CA SER A 439 -1.70 -1.34 -16.01
C SER A 439 -3.09 -1.06 -16.59
N GLU A 440 -4.09 -1.76 -16.07
CA GLU A 440 -5.50 -1.44 -16.30
C GLU A 440 -5.83 -0.07 -15.65
N PHE A 441 -6.60 0.77 -16.32
CA PHE A 441 -7.01 2.07 -15.80
C PHE A 441 -8.45 2.39 -16.21
N MET A 442 -8.99 3.47 -15.67
CA MET A 442 -10.39 3.84 -15.83
C MET A 442 -10.53 5.26 -16.36
N ILE A 443 -11.55 5.49 -17.19
CA ILE A 443 -11.99 6.81 -17.63
C ILE A 443 -13.48 6.93 -17.34
N VAL A 444 -13.89 8.08 -16.82
CA VAL A 444 -15.31 8.37 -16.54
C VAL A 444 -15.91 9.08 -17.74
N VAL A 445 -17.04 8.56 -18.25
CA VAL A 445 -17.84 9.15 -19.32
C VAL A 445 -19.08 9.79 -18.70
N GLU A 446 -19.22 11.09 -18.85
CA GLU A 446 -20.33 11.89 -18.30
C GLU A 446 -21.59 11.91 -19.20
#